data_d7d7226d98a99b0d68f1be1331243d1d
#
_entry.id   d7d7226d98a99b0d68f1be1331243d1d
#
_cell.length_a   1.000
_cell.length_b   1.000
_cell.length_c   1.000
_cell.angle_alpha   90.00
_cell.angle_beta   90.00
_cell.angle_gamma   90.00
#
_symmetry.space_group_name_H-M   'P 1'
#
loop_
_entity.id
_entity.type
_entity.pdbx_description
1 polymer ?
#
loop_
_entity_poly.entity_id
_entity_poly.type
_entity_poly.pdbx_seq_one_letter_code
_entity_poly.pdbx_strand_id
1 'polypeptide(L)'
;GGFSYLKNHQIIFIFGFFSSILFAFTLVEVHVLLPSYVDKFLKMEGNIYASAEIYYSFGAIMAGLLILRIFKKFNTVFGIIVLMIVVSFAFYAMAIYNILWVFFLGNFILGITNAGVRILKTTYLFNHVPNNLIGRTNSVFGFLNTIVRMLLIGLFALPFYQISDNIRYGYFAGVIMMIIAVIPLIIWYKRILSVERN
;
A
#
# COMPACT_ATOMS: atom_id res chain seq x y z
N GLY A 1 14.58 21.22 -9.13
CA GLY A 1 13.26 20.60 -9.13
C GLY A 1 13.11 19.53 -8.05
N GLY A 2 11.93 18.90 -7.99
CA GLY A 2 11.66 17.86 -6.97
C GLY A 2 12.64 16.69 -6.97
N PHE A 3 13.08 16.24 -8.13
CA PHE A 3 14.10 15.19 -8.25
C PHE A 3 15.46 15.62 -7.67
N SER A 4 15.92 16.83 -7.96
CA SER A 4 17.17 17.36 -7.40
C SER A 4 17.08 17.48 -5.86
N TYR A 5 15.93 17.89 -5.34
CA TYR A 5 15.68 17.96 -3.90
C TYR A 5 15.81 16.57 -3.26
N LEU A 6 15.12 15.57 -3.81
CA LEU A 6 15.12 14.20 -3.30
C LEU A 6 16.51 13.54 -3.40
N LYS A 7 17.29 13.84 -4.44
CA LYS A 7 18.67 13.38 -4.57
C LYS A 7 19.54 13.86 -3.41
N ASN A 8 19.32 15.09 -2.96
CA ASN A 8 20.05 15.66 -1.82
C ASN A 8 19.46 15.27 -0.45
N HIS A 9 18.20 14.79 -0.42
CA HIS A 9 17.49 14.37 0.80
C HIS A 9 17.08 12.91 0.69
N GLN A 10 18.08 12.02 0.62
CA GLN A 10 17.87 10.59 0.38
C GLN A 10 16.96 9.93 1.40
N ILE A 11 16.94 10.39 2.65
CA ILE A 11 16.07 9.84 3.70
C ILE A 11 14.59 10.10 3.38
N ILE A 12 14.25 11.32 2.92
CA ILE A 12 12.90 11.67 2.48
C ILE A 12 12.52 10.85 1.24
N PHE A 13 13.47 10.62 0.34
CA PHE A 13 13.24 9.78 -0.84
C PHE A 13 12.92 8.33 -0.43
N ILE A 14 13.75 7.72 0.41
CA ILE A 14 13.54 6.33 0.89
C ILE A 14 12.18 6.22 1.57
N PHE A 15 11.89 7.09 2.53
CA PHE A 15 10.61 7.11 3.22
C PHE A 15 9.44 7.25 2.24
N GLY A 16 9.45 8.27 1.39
CA GLY A 16 8.35 8.57 0.46
C GLY A 16 8.13 7.47 -0.58
N PHE A 17 9.20 6.86 -1.11
CA PHE A 17 9.11 5.79 -2.10
C PHE A 17 8.57 4.51 -1.47
N PHE A 18 9.20 3.98 -0.43
CA PHE A 18 8.81 2.71 0.16
C PHE A 18 7.43 2.75 0.83
N SER A 19 7.05 3.87 1.46
CA SER A 19 5.68 4.05 1.95
C SER A 19 4.63 4.16 0.84
N SER A 20 5.02 4.40 -0.42
CA SER A 20 4.10 4.44 -1.56
C SER A 20 3.80 3.08 -2.18
N ILE A 21 4.57 2.05 -1.85
CA ILE A 21 4.46 0.71 -2.47
C ILE A 21 3.08 0.09 -2.23
N LEU A 22 2.53 0.22 -1.01
CA LEU A 22 1.18 -0.27 -0.72
C LEU A 22 0.13 0.37 -1.64
N PHE A 23 0.22 1.67 -1.86
CA PHE A 23 -0.71 2.36 -2.76
C PHE A 23 -0.57 1.89 -4.22
N ALA A 24 0.67 1.67 -4.68
CA ALA A 24 0.90 1.12 -6.02
C ALA A 24 0.27 -0.26 -6.18
N PHE A 25 0.47 -1.14 -5.20
CA PHE A 25 -0.11 -2.48 -5.21
C PHE A 25 -1.64 -2.42 -5.15
N THR A 26 -2.22 -1.61 -4.25
CA THR A 26 -3.67 -1.48 -4.10
C THR A 26 -4.36 -1.07 -5.40
N LEU A 27 -3.80 -0.13 -6.16
CA LEU A 27 -4.39 0.30 -7.44
C LEU A 27 -4.39 -0.83 -8.48
N VAL A 28 -3.36 -1.66 -8.51
CA VAL A 28 -3.31 -2.82 -9.41
C VAL A 28 -4.19 -3.94 -8.87
N GLU A 29 -4.22 -4.13 -7.57
CA GLU A 29 -5.09 -5.10 -6.91
C GLU A 29 -6.56 -4.85 -7.25
N VAL A 30 -7.07 -3.66 -7.02
CA VAL A 30 -8.48 -3.31 -7.27
C VAL A 30 -8.87 -3.46 -8.73
N HIS A 31 -8.02 -3.09 -9.68
CA HIS A 31 -8.38 -3.06 -11.10
C HIS A 31 -7.99 -4.32 -11.89
N VAL A 32 -7.04 -5.10 -11.43
CA VAL A 32 -6.51 -6.25 -12.16
C VAL A 32 -6.66 -7.54 -11.38
N LEU A 33 -6.16 -7.56 -10.13
CA LEU A 33 -6.10 -8.79 -9.35
C LEU A 33 -7.46 -9.17 -8.78
N LEU A 34 -8.17 -8.22 -8.17
CA LEU A 34 -9.43 -8.44 -7.47
C LEU A 34 -10.55 -9.00 -8.37
N PRO A 35 -10.82 -8.42 -9.56
CA PRO A 35 -11.82 -8.98 -10.46
C PRO A 35 -11.50 -10.42 -10.87
N SER A 36 -10.24 -10.67 -11.24
CA SER A 36 -9.78 -12.00 -11.63
C SER A 36 -9.79 -13.00 -10.46
N TYR A 37 -9.53 -12.54 -9.25
CA TYR A 37 -9.57 -13.37 -8.04
C TYR A 37 -11.01 -13.80 -7.71
N VAL A 38 -11.98 -12.89 -7.81
CA VAL A 38 -13.41 -13.20 -7.58
C VAL A 38 -13.91 -14.20 -8.61
N ASP A 39 -13.62 -13.98 -9.88
CA ASP A 39 -14.07 -14.85 -10.99
C ASP A 39 -13.38 -16.23 -10.97
N LYS A 40 -12.05 -16.26 -10.89
CA LYS A 40 -11.28 -17.49 -11.11
C LYS A 40 -11.06 -18.31 -9.85
N PHE A 41 -10.78 -17.66 -8.71
CA PHE A 41 -10.43 -18.35 -7.46
C PHE A 41 -11.65 -18.53 -6.55
N LEU A 42 -12.42 -17.47 -6.28
CA LEU A 42 -13.65 -17.60 -5.50
C LEU A 42 -14.78 -18.23 -6.29
N LYS A 43 -14.75 -18.17 -7.61
CA LYS A 43 -15.78 -18.66 -8.53
C LYS A 43 -17.16 -18.06 -8.22
N MET A 44 -17.18 -16.75 -8.02
CA MET A 44 -18.36 -15.98 -7.62
C MET A 44 -18.68 -14.88 -8.65
N GLU A 45 -19.90 -14.35 -8.56
CA GLU A 45 -20.41 -13.32 -9.48
C GLU A 45 -19.83 -11.92 -9.17
N GLY A 46 -19.97 -11.00 -10.13
CA GLY A 46 -19.44 -9.64 -10.04
C GLY A 46 -19.99 -8.77 -8.88
N ASN A 47 -21.15 -9.13 -8.31
CA ASN A 47 -21.71 -8.49 -7.11
C ASN A 47 -20.78 -8.64 -5.88
N ILE A 48 -20.02 -9.72 -5.80
CA ILE A 48 -19.03 -9.95 -4.75
C ILE A 48 -17.86 -8.96 -4.87
N TYR A 49 -17.43 -8.66 -6.11
CA TYR A 49 -16.46 -7.60 -6.34
C TYR A 49 -16.94 -6.24 -5.84
N ALA A 50 -18.18 -5.85 -6.19
CA ALA A 50 -18.77 -4.60 -5.70
C ALA A 50 -18.88 -4.56 -4.17
N SER A 51 -19.21 -5.68 -3.54
CA SER A 51 -19.25 -5.80 -2.08
C SER A 51 -17.85 -5.59 -1.47
N ALA A 52 -16.81 -6.14 -2.06
CA ALA A 52 -15.43 -5.95 -1.60
C ALA A 52 -15.02 -4.47 -1.60
N GLU A 53 -15.40 -3.72 -2.64
CA GLU A 53 -15.15 -2.27 -2.70
C GLU A 53 -15.87 -1.49 -1.59
N ILE A 54 -17.08 -1.95 -1.19
CA ILE A 54 -17.80 -1.36 -0.04
C ILE A 54 -17.01 -1.59 1.24
N TYR A 55 -16.54 -2.83 1.51
CA TYR A 55 -15.72 -3.13 2.69
C TYR A 55 -14.42 -2.33 2.70
N TYR A 56 -13.74 -2.24 1.55
CA TYR A 56 -12.56 -1.39 1.39
C TYR A 56 -12.85 0.07 1.73
N SER A 57 -13.93 0.64 1.18
CA SER A 57 -14.31 2.03 1.39
C SER A 57 -14.65 2.32 2.85
N PHE A 58 -15.32 1.38 3.53
CA PHE A 58 -15.61 1.47 4.95
C PHE A 58 -14.33 1.50 5.78
N GLY A 59 -13.37 0.63 5.46
CA GLY A 59 -12.04 0.63 6.07
C GLY A 59 -11.29 1.97 5.87
N ALA A 60 -11.34 2.52 4.66
CA ALA A 60 -10.71 3.80 4.35
C ALA A 60 -11.34 4.98 5.12
N ILE A 61 -12.66 5.00 5.29
CA ILE A 61 -13.36 5.99 6.11
C ILE A 61 -12.91 5.88 7.57
N MET A 62 -12.87 4.67 8.12
CA MET A 62 -12.40 4.44 9.49
C MET A 62 -10.96 4.91 9.69
N ALA A 63 -10.08 4.65 8.71
CA ALA A 63 -8.72 5.18 8.75
C ALA A 63 -8.69 6.71 8.82
N GLY A 64 -9.48 7.39 8.01
CA GLY A 64 -9.59 8.85 8.03
C GLY A 64 -9.97 9.42 9.39
N LEU A 65 -10.83 8.70 10.13
CA LEU A 65 -11.30 9.13 11.45
C LEU A 65 -10.33 8.78 12.59
N LEU A 66 -9.61 7.66 12.49
CA LEU A 66 -8.95 7.04 13.63
C LEU A 66 -7.41 7.06 13.55
N ILE A 67 -6.81 6.99 12.36
CA ILE A 67 -5.37 6.77 12.21
C ILE A 67 -4.53 7.81 12.94
N LEU A 68 -4.83 9.09 12.79
CA LEU A 68 -4.09 10.15 13.48
C LEU A 68 -4.27 10.10 14.99
N ARG A 69 -5.42 9.64 15.49
CA ARG A 69 -5.66 9.47 16.92
C ARG A 69 -4.89 8.28 17.49
N ILE A 70 -4.93 7.15 16.78
CA ILE A 70 -4.25 5.91 17.19
C ILE A 70 -2.73 6.12 17.24
N PHE A 71 -2.17 6.73 16.20
CA PHE A 71 -0.72 6.93 16.10
C PHE A 71 -0.23 8.26 16.70
N LYS A 72 -1.09 9.05 17.37
CA LYS A 72 -0.69 10.31 18.01
C LYS A 72 0.45 10.15 19.01
N LYS A 73 0.53 9.00 19.70
CA LYS A 73 1.56 8.69 20.71
C LYS A 73 2.80 8.02 20.11
N PHE A 74 2.74 7.62 18.86
CA PHE A 74 3.78 6.92 18.12
C PHE A 74 4.31 7.82 17.02
N ASN A 75 5.50 7.51 16.52
CA ASN A 75 6.02 8.21 15.36
C ASN A 75 5.37 7.69 14.06
N THR A 76 5.37 8.54 13.05
CA THR A 76 4.72 8.30 11.74
C THR A 76 5.26 7.05 11.05
N VAL A 77 6.58 6.83 11.12
CA VAL A 77 7.25 5.68 10.48
C VAL A 77 6.82 4.36 11.11
N PHE A 78 6.74 4.31 12.43
CA PHE A 78 6.26 3.14 13.15
C PHE A 78 4.83 2.79 12.73
N GLY A 79 3.95 3.80 12.63
CA GLY A 79 2.58 3.60 12.17
C GLY A 79 2.50 2.99 10.77
N ILE A 80 3.33 3.48 9.84
CA ILE A 80 3.39 2.94 8.47
C ILE A 80 3.86 1.49 8.47
N ILE A 81 4.93 1.16 9.19
CA ILE A 81 5.46 -0.20 9.29
C ILE A 81 4.40 -1.17 9.83
N VAL A 82 3.73 -0.79 10.93
CA VAL A 82 2.66 -1.61 11.52
C VAL A 82 1.53 -1.85 10.52
N LEU A 83 1.04 -0.82 9.85
CA LEU A 83 -0.02 -0.95 8.86
C LEU A 83 0.37 -1.85 7.67
N MET A 84 1.62 -1.73 7.19
CA MET A 84 2.13 -2.58 6.10
C MET A 84 2.30 -4.05 6.53
N ILE A 85 2.67 -4.30 7.78
CA ILE A 85 2.71 -5.66 8.34
C ILE A 85 1.28 -6.23 8.46
N VAL A 86 0.34 -5.44 8.97
CA VAL A 86 -1.06 -5.87 9.11
C VAL A 86 -1.67 -6.26 7.76
N VAL A 87 -1.47 -5.45 6.73
CA VAL A 87 -1.98 -5.80 5.39
C VAL A 87 -1.28 -7.01 4.78
N SER A 88 -0.02 -7.26 5.11
CA SER A 88 0.69 -8.47 4.67
C SER A 88 0.03 -9.74 5.20
N PHE A 89 -0.43 -9.74 6.44
CA PHE A 89 -1.20 -10.86 7.00
C PHE A 89 -2.56 -11.03 6.29
N ALA A 90 -3.23 -9.93 5.95
CA ALA A 90 -4.48 -10.00 5.18
C ALA A 90 -4.24 -10.59 3.78
N PHE A 91 -3.21 -10.14 3.06
CA PHE A 91 -2.84 -10.71 1.76
C PHE A 91 -2.48 -12.19 1.86
N TYR A 92 -1.72 -12.57 2.89
CA TYR A 92 -1.37 -13.97 3.12
C TYR A 92 -2.62 -14.82 3.35
N ALA A 93 -3.57 -14.36 4.17
CA ALA A 93 -4.83 -15.06 4.41
C ALA A 93 -5.66 -15.19 3.12
N MET A 94 -5.78 -14.12 2.32
CA MET A 94 -6.49 -14.14 1.04
C MET A 94 -5.82 -15.07 0.02
N ALA A 95 -4.50 -15.22 0.04
CA ALA A 95 -3.78 -16.14 -0.84
C ALA A 95 -4.04 -17.62 -0.50
N ILE A 96 -4.29 -17.95 0.78
CA ILE A 96 -4.43 -19.33 1.24
C ILE A 96 -5.89 -19.78 1.30
N TYR A 97 -6.76 -18.94 1.86
CA TYR A 97 -8.13 -19.33 2.19
C TYR A 97 -9.12 -18.90 1.12
N ASN A 98 -9.82 -19.88 0.53
CA ASN A 98 -10.97 -19.63 -0.34
C ASN A 98 -12.25 -19.49 0.51
N ILE A 99 -12.31 -18.42 1.32
CA ILE A 99 -13.41 -18.14 2.24
C ILE A 99 -13.87 -16.70 2.04
N LEU A 100 -15.15 -16.51 1.74
CA LEU A 100 -15.74 -15.20 1.43
C LEU A 100 -15.52 -14.18 2.56
N TRP A 101 -15.65 -14.58 3.80
CA TRP A 101 -15.42 -13.67 4.94
C TRP A 101 -13.95 -13.23 5.07
N VAL A 102 -13.00 -14.11 4.75
CA VAL A 102 -11.56 -13.75 4.71
C VAL A 102 -11.31 -12.71 3.62
N PHE A 103 -11.98 -12.86 2.48
CA PHE A 103 -11.92 -11.93 1.38
C PHE A 103 -12.49 -10.54 1.75
N PHE A 104 -13.67 -10.47 2.36
CA PHE A 104 -14.26 -9.19 2.80
C PHE A 104 -13.44 -8.52 3.91
N LEU A 105 -13.01 -9.29 4.90
CA LEU A 105 -12.14 -8.78 5.98
C LEU A 105 -10.79 -8.30 5.42
N GLY A 106 -10.22 -9.02 4.46
CA GLY A 106 -8.99 -8.63 3.77
C GLY A 106 -9.13 -7.28 3.07
N ASN A 107 -10.22 -7.06 2.33
CA ASN A 107 -10.50 -5.78 1.68
C ASN A 107 -10.76 -4.65 2.68
N PHE A 108 -11.44 -4.91 3.78
CA PHE A 108 -11.63 -3.95 4.86
C PHE A 108 -10.28 -3.53 5.48
N ILE A 109 -9.41 -4.49 5.79
CA ILE A 109 -8.06 -4.25 6.31
C ILE A 109 -7.23 -3.47 5.28
N LEU A 110 -7.31 -3.83 3.99
CA LEU A 110 -6.65 -3.12 2.90
C LEU A 110 -7.11 -1.65 2.85
N GLY A 111 -8.39 -1.39 3.01
CA GLY A 111 -8.93 -0.03 3.07
C GLY A 111 -8.34 0.78 4.22
N ILE A 112 -8.34 0.22 5.45
CA ILE A 112 -7.74 0.87 6.63
C ILE A 112 -6.26 1.15 6.40
N THR A 113 -5.51 0.14 5.99
CA THR A 113 -4.05 0.22 5.91
C THR A 113 -3.59 1.12 4.78
N ASN A 114 -4.20 1.02 3.60
CA ASN A 114 -3.85 1.87 2.47
C ASN A 114 -4.17 3.35 2.73
N ALA A 115 -5.35 3.66 3.22
CA ALA A 115 -5.71 5.03 3.59
C ALA A 115 -4.83 5.53 4.75
N GLY A 116 -4.61 4.70 5.77
CA GLY A 116 -3.77 5.02 6.92
C GLY A 116 -2.33 5.35 6.55
N VAL A 117 -1.69 4.51 5.74
CA VAL A 117 -0.32 4.76 5.24
C VAL A 117 -0.26 6.06 4.43
N ARG A 118 -1.26 6.33 3.59
CA ARG A 118 -1.31 7.57 2.80
C ARG A 118 -1.45 8.81 3.68
N ILE A 119 -2.29 8.76 4.70
CA ILE A 119 -2.47 9.86 5.66
C ILE A 119 -1.14 10.13 6.39
N LEU A 120 -0.54 9.10 6.98
CA LEU A 120 0.72 9.24 7.73
C LEU A 120 1.86 9.72 6.82
N LYS A 121 2.01 9.15 5.63
CA LYS A 121 3.01 9.59 4.64
C LYS A 121 2.83 11.05 4.27
N THR A 122 1.61 11.45 3.95
CA THR A 122 1.30 12.83 3.55
C THR A 122 1.62 13.79 4.69
N THR A 123 1.21 13.46 5.91
CA THR A 123 1.53 14.26 7.11
C THR A 123 3.04 14.43 7.28
N TYR A 124 3.81 13.34 7.15
CA TYR A 124 5.27 13.41 7.23
C TYR A 124 5.87 14.33 6.15
N LEU A 125 5.46 14.15 4.89
CA LEU A 125 6.01 14.94 3.79
C LEU A 125 5.67 16.44 3.92
N PHE A 126 4.45 16.78 4.35
CA PHE A 126 4.07 18.18 4.58
C PHE A 126 4.87 18.84 5.71
N ASN A 127 5.29 18.07 6.71
CA ASN A 127 6.08 18.59 7.83
C ASN A 127 7.57 18.75 7.49
N HIS A 128 8.11 18.02 6.50
CA HIS A 128 9.56 17.95 6.27
C HIS A 128 10.01 18.41 4.88
N VAL A 129 9.09 18.61 3.95
CA VAL A 129 9.39 19.13 2.61
C VAL A 129 8.93 20.58 2.51
N PRO A 130 9.77 21.51 2.04
CA PRO A 130 9.37 22.90 1.87
C PRO A 130 8.11 23.04 1.00
N ASN A 131 7.21 23.95 1.37
CA ASN A 131 5.91 24.14 0.72
C ASN A 131 6.02 24.39 -0.80
N ASN A 132 7.06 25.10 -1.26
CA ASN A 132 7.31 25.38 -2.65
C ASN A 132 7.82 24.16 -3.46
N LEU A 133 8.23 23.09 -2.78
CA LEU A 133 8.75 21.85 -3.39
C LEU A 133 7.82 20.65 -3.21
N ILE A 134 6.83 20.71 -2.30
CA ILE A 134 5.97 19.57 -1.97
C ILE A 134 5.23 19.00 -3.20
N GLY A 135 4.68 19.86 -4.05
CA GLY A 135 4.02 19.42 -5.28
C GLY A 135 4.95 18.70 -6.24
N ARG A 136 6.16 19.27 -6.44
CA ARG A 136 7.18 18.66 -7.32
C ARG A 136 7.72 17.35 -6.78
N THR A 137 7.88 17.24 -5.45
CA THR A 137 8.30 16.03 -4.77
C THR A 137 7.22 14.94 -4.89
N ASN A 138 5.96 15.28 -4.68
CA ASN A 138 4.84 14.36 -4.85
C ASN A 138 4.71 13.87 -6.30
N SER A 139 5.00 14.72 -7.30
CA SER A 139 5.01 14.30 -8.70
C SER A 139 6.09 13.25 -8.99
N VAL A 140 7.27 13.36 -8.38
CA VAL A 140 8.31 12.32 -8.48
C VAL A 140 7.82 11.00 -7.90
N PHE A 141 7.24 11.01 -6.71
CA PHE A 141 6.67 9.79 -6.11
C PHE A 141 5.52 9.22 -6.94
N GLY A 142 4.66 10.07 -7.51
CA GLY A 142 3.60 9.67 -8.43
C GLY A 142 4.13 8.99 -9.69
N PHE A 143 5.19 9.52 -10.28
CA PHE A 143 5.86 8.94 -11.44
C PHE A 143 6.46 7.56 -11.11
N LEU A 144 7.21 7.44 -10.01
CA LEU A 144 7.77 6.17 -9.56
C LEU A 144 6.69 5.15 -9.24
N ASN A 145 5.61 5.58 -8.59
CA ASN A 145 4.45 4.74 -8.33
C ASN A 145 3.82 4.20 -9.62
N THR A 146 3.75 5.02 -10.66
CA THR A 146 3.26 4.59 -11.98
C THR A 146 4.15 3.53 -12.61
N ILE A 147 5.47 3.66 -12.50
CA ILE A 147 6.42 2.62 -12.97
C ILE A 147 6.18 1.31 -12.23
N VAL A 148 6.08 1.35 -10.90
CA VAL A 148 5.80 0.14 -10.10
C VAL A 148 4.48 -0.51 -10.53
N ARG A 149 3.43 0.27 -10.76
CA ARG A 149 2.14 -0.25 -11.25
C ARG A 149 2.25 -0.90 -12.63
N MET A 150 2.99 -0.29 -13.57
CA MET A 150 3.22 -0.88 -14.89
C MET A 150 3.93 -2.24 -14.81
N LEU A 151 4.94 -2.35 -13.93
CA LEU A 151 5.64 -3.62 -13.70
C LEU A 151 4.71 -4.67 -13.09
N LEU A 152 3.84 -4.31 -12.16
CA LEU A 152 2.85 -5.21 -11.56
C LEU A 152 1.79 -5.67 -12.57
N ILE A 153 1.27 -4.76 -13.38
CA ILE A 153 0.32 -5.10 -14.45
C ILE A 153 0.97 -6.09 -15.42
N GLY A 154 2.22 -5.84 -15.82
CA GLY A 154 3.00 -6.77 -16.65
C GLY A 154 3.19 -8.13 -15.98
N LEU A 155 3.49 -8.15 -14.68
CA LEU A 155 3.62 -9.37 -13.90
C LEU A 155 2.33 -10.19 -13.89
N PHE A 156 1.19 -9.54 -13.59
CA PHE A 156 -0.11 -10.23 -13.52
C PHE A 156 -0.70 -10.58 -14.88
N ALA A 157 -0.19 -10.00 -15.97
CA ALA A 157 -0.50 -10.39 -17.33
C ALA A 157 0.20 -11.69 -17.77
N LEU A 158 1.19 -12.19 -17.01
CA LEU A 158 1.86 -13.45 -17.35
C LEU A 158 0.89 -14.63 -17.35
N PRO A 159 1.07 -15.60 -18.27
CA PRO A 159 0.19 -16.78 -18.39
C PRO A 159 -0.01 -17.53 -17.08
N PHE A 160 0.99 -17.55 -16.21
CA PHE A 160 0.91 -18.18 -14.89
C PHE A 160 -0.29 -17.68 -14.07
N TYR A 161 -0.51 -16.37 -14.02
CA TYR A 161 -1.61 -15.76 -13.25
C TYR A 161 -2.98 -15.86 -13.97
N GLN A 162 -2.98 -16.23 -15.24
CA GLN A 162 -4.21 -16.38 -16.02
C GLN A 162 -4.86 -17.77 -15.84
N ILE A 163 -4.16 -18.73 -15.24
CA ILE A 163 -4.70 -20.05 -14.88
C ILE A 163 -5.54 -19.90 -13.60
N SER A 164 -6.71 -20.60 -13.56
CA SER A 164 -7.78 -20.37 -12.59
C SER A 164 -7.35 -20.13 -11.14
N ASP A 165 -6.64 -21.04 -10.53
CA ASP A 165 -6.29 -20.94 -9.10
C ASP A 165 -5.00 -20.15 -8.84
N ASN A 166 -4.18 -19.93 -9.89
CA ASN A 166 -2.89 -19.27 -9.73
C ASN A 166 -3.01 -17.77 -9.49
N ILE A 167 -4.16 -17.17 -9.80
CA ILE A 167 -4.40 -15.74 -9.53
C ILE A 167 -4.22 -15.39 -8.04
N ARG A 168 -4.50 -16.29 -7.12
CA ARG A 168 -4.29 -16.12 -5.67
C ARG A 168 -2.84 -15.81 -5.31
N TYR A 169 -1.87 -16.30 -6.10
CA TYR A 169 -0.46 -16.00 -5.90
C TYR A 169 -0.12 -14.53 -6.15
N GLY A 170 -1.02 -13.75 -6.75
CA GLY A 170 -0.92 -12.30 -6.81
C GLY A 170 -0.92 -11.64 -5.41
N TYR A 171 -1.65 -12.21 -4.46
CA TYR A 171 -1.61 -11.75 -3.07
C TYR A 171 -0.30 -12.13 -2.36
N PHE A 172 0.33 -13.28 -2.70
CA PHE A 172 1.69 -13.56 -2.23
C PHE A 172 2.71 -12.57 -2.80
N ALA A 173 2.57 -12.15 -4.05
CA ALA A 173 3.38 -11.06 -4.59
C ALA A 173 3.18 -9.76 -3.78
N GLY A 174 1.96 -9.48 -3.33
CA GLY A 174 1.66 -8.38 -2.40
C GLY A 174 2.40 -8.52 -1.07
N VAL A 175 2.42 -9.70 -0.46
CA VAL A 175 3.19 -9.97 0.77
C VAL A 175 4.68 -9.69 0.56
N ILE A 176 5.26 -10.21 -0.52
CA ILE A 176 6.68 -10.01 -0.85
C ILE A 176 6.98 -8.52 -1.04
N MET A 177 6.12 -7.80 -1.74
CA MET A 177 6.28 -6.36 -1.94
C MET A 177 6.22 -5.57 -0.64
N MET A 178 5.33 -5.93 0.29
CA MET A 178 5.27 -5.29 1.60
C MET A 178 6.54 -5.56 2.42
N ILE A 179 7.07 -6.78 2.38
CA ILE A 179 8.35 -7.12 3.02
C ILE A 179 9.48 -6.27 2.44
N ILE A 180 9.59 -6.21 1.10
CA ILE A 180 10.59 -5.39 0.39
C ILE A 180 10.46 -3.91 0.78
N ALA A 181 9.25 -3.40 0.96
CA ALA A 181 9.01 -2.01 1.35
C ALA A 181 9.31 -1.73 2.83
N VAL A 182 9.00 -2.67 3.72
CA VAL A 182 9.18 -2.51 5.17
C VAL A 182 10.66 -2.61 5.57
N ILE A 183 11.45 -3.46 4.93
CA ILE A 183 12.87 -3.64 5.26
C ILE A 183 13.66 -2.31 5.22
N PRO A 184 13.62 -1.51 4.14
CA PRO A 184 14.30 -0.21 4.12
C PRO A 184 13.77 0.76 5.17
N LEU A 185 12.47 0.78 5.45
CA LEU A 185 11.89 1.62 6.48
C LEU A 185 12.42 1.26 7.88
N ILE A 186 12.65 -0.03 8.15
CA ILE A 186 13.26 -0.49 9.41
C ILE A 186 14.76 -0.14 9.46
N ILE A 187 15.52 -0.41 8.39
CA ILE A 187 16.96 -0.14 8.33
C ILE A 187 17.25 1.34 8.57
N TRP A 188 16.48 2.21 7.93
CA TRP A 188 16.66 3.66 8.00
C TRP A 188 15.80 4.33 9.10
N TYR A 189 15.13 3.54 9.94
CA TYR A 189 14.18 4.01 10.95
C TYR A 189 14.73 5.16 11.81
N LYS A 190 15.89 4.99 12.44
CA LYS A 190 16.51 6.01 13.29
C LYS A 190 16.82 7.31 12.53
N ARG A 191 17.25 7.21 11.27
CA ARG A 191 17.57 8.38 10.43
C ARG A 191 16.31 9.10 9.99
N ILE A 192 15.24 8.38 9.66
CA ILE A 192 13.95 8.98 9.31
C ILE A 192 13.39 9.73 10.54
N LEU A 193 13.49 9.14 11.74
CA LEU A 193 13.09 9.79 12.98
C LEU A 193 13.93 11.03 13.33
N SER A 194 15.21 11.05 13.01
CA SER A 194 16.04 12.23 13.27
C SER A 194 15.60 13.44 12.45
N VAL A 195 15.07 13.19 11.25
CA VAL A 195 14.45 14.24 10.42
C VAL A 195 13.10 14.69 11.03
N GLU A 196 12.34 13.77 11.62
CA GLU A 196 11.03 14.07 12.25
C GLU A 196 11.15 14.90 13.54
N ARG A 197 12.33 14.91 14.18
CA ARG A 197 12.56 15.64 15.45
C ARG A 197 13.18 17.02 15.28
N ASN A 198 13.68 17.36 14.11
CA ASN A 198 14.26 18.67 13.77
C ASN A 198 13.23 19.54 13.03
#